data_258a7d0c720cf18e0b7ed8971bcc9245
#
_entry.id   258a7d0c720cf18e0b7ed8971bcc9245
#
_cell.length_a   1.000
_cell.length_b   1.000
_cell.length_c   1.000
_cell.angle_alpha   90.00
_cell.angle_beta   90.00
_cell.angle_gamma   90.00
#
_symmetry.space_group_name_H-M   'P 1'
#
loop_
_entity.id
_entity.type
_entity.pdbx_description
1 polymer ?
#
loop_
_entity_poly.entity_id
_entity_poly.type
_entity_poly.pdbx_seq_one_letter_code
_entity_poly.pdbx_strand_id
1 'polypeptide(L)'
;MGVARREERLRALAEEMRRSSPDSGYRVCDLSDVAAFVDLLERVEEEHDRVDVLLNIAGVGGVIRTEPVTAESFRAVMEVNFVAPYAGMLTVLPGMRRRRFGAIANMSSDDARAPGPGAGDYSASKAALSAATESLSYDVRPDGVFLHVVYPGWVPTEMGLAAVSDGGLRMPPRAVRRTEEQVSSLVLRRLGDPRLEINAAALPLVAPIMRTVVPSAYQWMRAKQ
;
A
#
# COMPACT_ATOMS: atom_id res chain seq x y z
N MET A 1 -1.86 16.06 -5.66
CA MET A 1 -0.57 16.24 -4.94
C MET A 1 0.19 14.91 -4.90
N GLY A 2 1.45 14.88 -5.32
CA GLY A 2 2.35 13.72 -5.17
C GLY A 2 3.32 13.91 -4.01
N VAL A 3 3.57 12.84 -3.21
CA VAL A 3 4.52 12.87 -2.08
C VAL A 3 5.47 11.68 -2.16
N ALA A 4 6.77 11.91 -2.21
CA ALA A 4 7.81 10.89 -2.20
C ALA A 4 9.20 11.52 -1.94
N ARG A 5 10.25 10.67 -1.89
CA ARG A 5 11.63 11.12 -1.66
C ARG A 5 12.34 11.63 -2.91
N ARG A 6 12.01 11.09 -4.08
CA ARG A 6 12.72 11.33 -5.34
C ARG A 6 12.12 12.53 -6.08
N GLU A 7 12.69 13.72 -5.85
CA GLU A 7 12.15 14.97 -6.39
C GLU A 7 12.05 14.97 -7.91
N GLU A 8 13.05 14.48 -8.64
CA GLU A 8 13.02 14.44 -10.10
C GLU A 8 11.83 13.66 -10.66
N ARG A 9 11.51 12.50 -10.04
CA ARG A 9 10.34 11.70 -10.43
C ARG A 9 9.03 12.38 -10.06
N LEU A 10 8.99 13.07 -8.93
CA LEU A 10 7.82 13.85 -8.52
C LEU A 10 7.56 15.02 -9.47
N ARG A 11 8.63 15.68 -9.91
CA ARG A 11 8.54 16.79 -10.90
C ARG A 11 7.96 16.28 -12.21
N ALA A 12 8.51 15.21 -12.76
CA ALA A 12 8.00 14.59 -13.99
C ALA A 12 6.53 14.19 -13.87
N LEU A 13 6.16 13.54 -12.74
CA LEU A 13 4.78 13.16 -12.46
C LEU A 13 3.86 14.38 -12.38
N ALA A 14 4.27 15.45 -11.70
CA ALA A 14 3.46 16.65 -11.56
C ALA A 14 3.27 17.36 -12.93
N GLU A 15 4.28 17.36 -13.80
CA GLU A 15 4.17 17.89 -15.16
C GLU A 15 3.17 17.08 -16.01
N GLU A 16 3.19 15.75 -15.88
CA GLU A 16 2.21 14.88 -16.53
C GLU A 16 0.80 15.15 -16.02
N MET A 17 0.63 15.20 -14.71
CA MET A 17 -0.67 15.44 -14.07
C MET A 17 -1.26 16.80 -14.43
N ARG A 18 -0.44 17.85 -14.59
CA ARG A 18 -0.89 19.20 -14.98
C ARG A 18 -1.51 19.27 -16.35
N ARG A 19 -1.28 18.30 -17.22
CA ARG A 19 -1.94 18.23 -18.55
C ARG A 19 -3.45 18.06 -18.44
N SER A 20 -3.92 17.39 -17.38
CA SER A 20 -5.34 17.15 -17.12
C SER A 20 -5.86 17.86 -15.86
N SER A 21 -4.98 18.22 -14.93
CA SER A 21 -5.31 18.90 -13.68
C SER A 21 -4.22 19.97 -13.40
N PRO A 22 -4.43 21.23 -13.83
CA PRO A 22 -3.41 22.29 -13.79
C PRO A 22 -2.85 22.58 -12.40
N ASP A 23 -3.66 22.38 -11.34
CA ASP A 23 -3.27 22.64 -9.95
C ASP A 23 -2.49 21.48 -9.31
N SER A 24 -2.10 20.48 -10.10
CA SER A 24 -1.32 19.36 -9.62
C SER A 24 0.07 19.80 -9.14
N GLY A 25 0.45 19.34 -7.96
CA GLY A 25 1.71 19.65 -7.34
C GLY A 25 2.38 18.44 -6.70
N TYR A 26 3.54 18.67 -6.09
CA TYR A 26 4.24 17.67 -5.32
C TYR A 26 4.92 18.27 -4.07
N ARG A 27 5.23 17.41 -3.12
CA ARG A 27 6.07 17.71 -1.95
C ARG A 27 7.10 16.59 -1.77
N VAL A 28 8.33 16.96 -1.48
CA VAL A 28 9.39 15.99 -1.14
C VAL A 28 9.28 15.66 0.33
N CYS A 29 9.13 14.38 0.66
CA CYS A 29 9.11 13.90 2.04
C CYS A 29 9.64 12.46 2.09
N ASP A 30 10.47 12.16 3.07
CA ASP A 30 10.83 10.80 3.44
C ASP A 30 9.82 10.27 4.46
N LEU A 31 9.08 9.24 4.07
CA LEU A 31 8.07 8.62 4.93
C LEU A 31 8.65 7.88 6.14
N SER A 32 9.97 7.66 6.21
CA SER A 32 10.62 7.17 7.41
C SER A 32 10.69 8.23 8.52
N ASP A 33 10.57 9.52 8.17
CA ASP A 33 10.31 10.62 9.10
C ASP A 33 8.79 10.83 9.20
N VAL A 34 8.17 10.05 10.07
CA VAL A 34 6.71 10.07 10.26
C VAL A 34 6.22 11.43 10.74
N ALA A 35 7.00 12.13 11.58
CA ALA A 35 6.61 13.45 12.06
C ALA A 35 6.59 14.47 10.93
N ALA A 36 7.62 14.51 10.09
CA ALA A 36 7.65 15.37 8.90
C ALA A 36 6.51 15.06 7.92
N PHE A 37 6.12 13.78 7.80
CA PHE A 37 4.99 13.40 6.95
C PHE A 37 3.64 13.86 7.52
N VAL A 38 3.42 13.75 8.83
CA VAL A 38 2.22 14.27 9.51
C VAL A 38 2.12 15.79 9.33
N ASP A 39 3.18 16.53 9.68
CA ASP A 39 3.25 17.98 9.49
C ASP A 39 2.99 18.42 8.05
N LEU A 40 3.46 17.61 7.08
CA LEU A 40 3.20 17.87 5.66
C LEU A 40 1.72 17.71 5.32
N LEU A 41 1.05 16.66 5.82
CA LEU A 41 -0.38 16.43 5.58
C LEU A 41 -1.25 17.52 6.23
N GLU A 42 -0.90 17.96 7.44
CA GLU A 42 -1.59 19.07 8.12
C GLU A 42 -1.47 20.36 7.29
N ARG A 43 -0.28 20.71 6.82
CA ARG A 43 -0.09 21.85 5.91
C ARG A 43 -0.88 21.71 4.60
N VAL A 44 -0.94 20.53 4.03
CA VAL A 44 -1.74 20.27 2.81
C VAL A 44 -3.23 20.48 3.08
N GLU A 45 -3.72 20.02 4.25
CA GLU A 45 -5.12 20.28 4.63
C GLU A 45 -5.39 21.75 4.87
N GLU A 46 -4.47 22.50 5.47
CA GLU A 46 -4.55 23.95 5.66
C GLU A 46 -4.50 24.72 4.32
N GLU A 47 -3.58 24.36 3.42
CA GLU A 47 -3.41 25.03 2.11
C GLU A 47 -4.60 24.82 1.15
N HIS A 48 -5.26 23.66 1.26
CA HIS A 48 -6.32 23.25 0.32
C HIS A 48 -7.70 23.09 0.97
N ASP A 49 -7.85 23.48 2.23
CA ASP A 49 -9.05 23.34 3.07
C ASP A 49 -9.51 21.89 3.32
N ARG A 50 -8.99 20.93 2.56
CA ARG A 50 -9.43 19.53 2.65
C ARG A 50 -8.52 18.53 1.97
N VAL A 51 -8.51 17.31 2.47
CA VAL A 51 -8.02 16.12 1.78
C VAL A 51 -9.20 15.16 1.58
N ASP A 52 -9.59 14.92 0.33
CA ASP A 52 -10.72 14.04 0.00
C ASP A 52 -10.30 12.61 -0.23
N VAL A 53 -9.10 12.42 -0.77
CA VAL A 53 -8.56 11.10 -1.07
C VAL A 53 -7.11 11.02 -0.61
N LEU A 54 -6.79 9.99 0.16
CA LEU A 54 -5.40 9.65 0.51
C LEU A 54 -5.06 8.27 -0.09
N LEU A 55 -4.03 8.23 -0.95
CA LEU A 55 -3.53 6.99 -1.53
C LEU A 55 -2.15 6.68 -0.93
N ASN A 56 -2.07 5.73 -0.01
CA ASN A 56 -0.84 5.23 0.57
C ASN A 56 -0.26 4.12 -0.31
N ILE A 57 0.57 4.49 -1.28
CA ILE A 57 1.13 3.58 -2.29
C ILE A 57 2.59 3.24 -1.97
N ALA A 58 3.32 4.17 -1.36
CA ALA A 58 4.72 3.99 -1.05
C ALA A 58 4.99 2.73 -0.21
N GLY A 59 6.12 2.10 -0.46
CA GLY A 59 6.54 0.93 0.29
C GLY A 59 7.98 0.55 -0.01
N VAL A 60 8.58 -0.20 0.91
CA VAL A 60 9.95 -0.72 0.82
C VAL A 60 9.96 -2.20 1.23
N GLY A 61 11.03 -2.94 0.85
CA GLY A 61 11.11 -4.38 1.12
C GLY A 61 10.45 -5.21 0.01
N GLY A 62 10.04 -6.44 0.34
CA GLY A 62 9.41 -7.35 -0.65
C GLY A 62 10.38 -8.10 -1.55
N VAL A 63 11.68 -7.89 -1.37
CA VAL A 63 12.75 -8.65 -2.02
C VAL A 63 13.19 -9.75 -1.06
N ILE A 64 13.35 -10.98 -1.54
CA ILE A 64 13.91 -12.06 -0.74
C ILE A 64 15.35 -11.69 -0.38
N ARG A 65 15.63 -11.56 0.91
CA ARG A 65 16.95 -11.14 1.37
C ARG A 65 17.87 -12.35 1.47
N THR A 66 19.11 -12.15 1.04
CA THR A 66 20.22 -13.07 1.31
C THR A 66 20.76 -12.85 2.72
N GLU A 67 20.62 -11.64 3.27
CA GLU A 67 21.06 -11.28 4.61
C GLU A 67 19.95 -11.48 5.64
N PRO A 68 20.29 -11.87 6.88
CA PRO A 68 19.31 -11.99 7.96
C PRO A 68 18.59 -10.66 8.24
N VAL A 69 17.30 -10.72 8.54
CA VAL A 69 16.53 -9.56 9.00
C VAL A 69 17.03 -9.14 10.38
N THR A 70 17.49 -7.90 10.51
CA THR A 70 17.87 -7.31 11.80
C THR A 70 16.68 -6.55 12.41
N ALA A 71 16.73 -6.28 13.71
CA ALA A 71 15.72 -5.43 14.36
C ALA A 71 15.66 -4.03 13.75
N GLU A 72 16.79 -3.49 13.30
CA GLU A 72 16.89 -2.19 12.65
C GLU A 72 16.22 -2.21 11.26
N SER A 73 16.59 -3.19 10.41
CA SER A 73 15.97 -3.32 9.09
C SER A 73 14.46 -3.58 9.18
N PHE A 74 14.02 -4.35 10.18
CA PHE A 74 12.61 -4.58 10.45
C PHE A 74 11.89 -3.27 10.81
N ARG A 75 12.46 -2.47 11.71
CA ARG A 75 11.88 -1.17 12.08
C ARG A 75 11.76 -0.24 10.87
N ALA A 76 12.80 -0.14 10.05
CA ALA A 76 12.80 0.71 8.86
C ALA A 76 11.69 0.33 7.87
N VAL A 77 11.42 -0.97 7.69
CA VAL A 77 10.31 -1.45 6.86
C VAL A 77 8.95 -1.11 7.49
N MET A 78 8.82 -1.31 8.80
CA MET A 78 7.58 -0.98 9.53
C MET A 78 7.26 0.52 9.49
N GLU A 79 8.26 1.40 9.64
CA GLU A 79 8.06 2.86 9.58
C GLU A 79 7.41 3.27 8.25
N VAL A 80 8.00 2.87 7.13
CA VAL A 80 7.51 3.28 5.80
C VAL A 80 6.21 2.58 5.41
N ASN A 81 6.09 1.27 5.68
CA ASN A 81 4.98 0.46 5.17
C ASN A 81 3.73 0.48 6.06
N PHE A 82 3.88 0.80 7.33
CA PHE A 82 2.79 0.75 8.31
C PHE A 82 2.64 2.04 9.12
N VAL A 83 3.70 2.49 9.82
CA VAL A 83 3.56 3.60 10.77
C VAL A 83 3.20 4.91 10.04
N ALA A 84 3.91 5.25 8.97
CA ALA A 84 3.63 6.45 8.18
C ALA A 84 2.22 6.43 7.55
N PRO A 85 1.79 5.38 6.80
CA PRO A 85 0.41 5.32 6.29
C PRO A 85 -0.64 5.37 7.39
N TYR A 86 -0.40 4.72 8.54
CA TYR A 86 -1.33 4.74 9.66
C TYR A 86 -1.44 6.13 10.29
N ALA A 87 -0.31 6.81 10.53
CA ALA A 87 -0.29 8.19 10.99
C ALA A 87 -0.98 9.12 10.00
N GLY A 88 -0.72 8.96 8.69
CA GLY A 88 -1.38 9.73 7.65
C GLY A 88 -2.91 9.54 7.65
N MET A 89 -3.40 8.31 7.87
CA MET A 89 -4.83 8.08 8.06
C MET A 89 -5.38 8.88 9.24
N LEU A 90 -4.73 8.77 10.41
CA LEU A 90 -5.17 9.46 11.63
C LEU A 90 -5.19 10.98 11.47
N THR A 91 -4.27 11.55 10.68
CA THR A 91 -4.20 12.99 10.40
C THR A 91 -5.39 13.47 9.58
N VAL A 92 -5.75 12.77 8.48
CA VAL A 92 -6.80 13.25 7.56
C VAL A 92 -8.21 12.83 7.97
N LEU A 93 -8.37 11.75 8.74
CA LEU A 93 -9.68 11.21 9.12
C LEU A 93 -10.57 12.21 9.88
N PRO A 94 -10.09 13.03 10.83
CA PRO A 94 -10.94 14.00 11.51
C PRO A 94 -11.63 14.98 10.54
N GLY A 95 -10.90 15.48 9.55
CA GLY A 95 -11.44 16.34 8.50
C GLY A 95 -12.47 15.62 7.62
N MET A 96 -12.15 14.42 7.15
CA MET A 96 -13.07 13.59 6.35
C MET A 96 -14.36 13.25 7.11
N ARG A 97 -14.28 12.88 8.38
CA ARG A 97 -15.43 12.57 9.24
C ARG A 97 -16.34 13.77 9.42
N ARG A 98 -15.78 14.96 9.71
CA ARG A 98 -16.57 16.20 9.85
C ARG A 98 -17.36 16.54 8.58
N ARG A 99 -16.74 16.32 7.41
CA ARG A 99 -17.36 16.57 6.09
C ARG A 99 -18.29 15.45 5.64
N ARG A 100 -18.25 14.28 6.33
CA ARG A 100 -18.94 13.05 5.95
C ARG A 100 -18.60 12.59 4.52
N PHE A 101 -17.35 12.82 4.14
CA PHE A 101 -16.85 12.53 2.80
C PHE A 101 -15.34 12.30 2.83
N GLY A 102 -14.90 11.16 2.31
CA GLY A 102 -13.48 10.83 2.15
C GLY A 102 -13.26 9.39 1.73
N ALA A 103 -12.12 9.15 1.10
CA ALA A 103 -11.67 7.80 0.78
C ALA A 103 -10.17 7.64 1.02
N ILE A 104 -9.78 6.53 1.61
CA ILE A 104 -8.36 6.17 1.82
C ILE A 104 -8.11 4.80 1.21
N ALA A 105 -7.08 4.67 0.37
CA ALA A 105 -6.66 3.38 -0.15
C ALA A 105 -5.21 3.09 0.25
N ASN A 106 -5.02 1.98 0.94
CA ASN A 106 -3.74 1.51 1.43
C ASN A 106 -3.24 0.34 0.59
N MET A 107 -2.08 0.51 -0.06
CA MET A 107 -1.45 -0.52 -0.86
C MET A 107 -0.83 -1.59 0.05
N SER A 108 -1.52 -2.71 0.16
CA SER A 108 -1.06 -3.89 0.85
C SER A 108 -0.31 -4.84 -0.12
N SER A 109 -0.31 -6.11 0.16
CA SER A 109 0.29 -7.17 -0.66
C SER A 109 -0.46 -8.49 -0.41
N ASP A 110 -0.44 -9.39 -1.37
CA ASP A 110 -0.90 -10.77 -1.16
C ASP A 110 -0.07 -11.49 -0.09
N ASP A 111 1.18 -11.07 0.14
CA ASP A 111 2.03 -11.58 1.23
C ASP A 111 1.51 -11.22 2.63
N ALA A 112 0.66 -10.21 2.76
CA ALA A 112 -0.03 -9.93 4.02
C ALA A 112 -0.96 -11.08 4.46
N ARG A 113 -1.56 -11.75 3.48
CA ARG A 113 -2.52 -12.85 3.69
C ARG A 113 -1.89 -14.23 3.57
N ALA A 114 -0.86 -14.34 2.73
CA ALA A 114 -0.19 -15.60 2.41
C ALA A 114 1.34 -15.38 2.34
N PRO A 115 2.01 -15.18 3.50
CA PRO A 115 3.44 -14.87 3.56
C PRO A 115 4.29 -15.99 2.97
N GLY A 116 5.36 -15.61 2.28
CA GLY A 116 6.38 -16.50 1.75
C GLY A 116 7.68 -16.46 2.55
N PRO A 117 8.66 -17.30 2.21
CA PRO A 117 9.98 -17.27 2.83
C PRO A 117 10.73 -15.98 2.46
N GLY A 118 11.65 -15.54 3.31
CA GLY A 118 12.62 -14.48 3.01
C GLY A 118 12.10 -13.02 3.10
N ALA A 119 10.80 -12.80 3.27
CA ALA A 119 10.20 -11.46 3.32
C ALA A 119 9.32 -11.25 4.58
N GLY A 120 9.78 -11.74 5.73
CA GLY A 120 8.98 -11.72 6.96
C GLY A 120 8.67 -10.31 7.47
N ASP A 121 9.62 -9.38 7.38
CA ASP A 121 9.45 -7.96 7.72
C ASP A 121 8.42 -7.27 6.82
N TYR A 122 8.51 -7.47 5.52
CA TYR A 122 7.57 -6.94 4.54
C TYR A 122 6.16 -7.50 4.75
N SER A 123 6.03 -8.82 4.84
CA SER A 123 4.75 -9.49 5.06
C SER A 123 4.08 -9.03 6.36
N ALA A 124 4.86 -8.91 7.45
CA ALA A 124 4.38 -8.40 8.73
C ALA A 124 3.88 -6.96 8.61
N SER A 125 4.63 -6.07 7.94
CA SER A 125 4.26 -4.66 7.78
C SER A 125 2.96 -4.50 6.97
N LYS A 126 2.81 -5.28 5.88
CA LYS A 126 1.61 -5.23 5.04
C LYS A 126 0.40 -5.90 5.71
N ALA A 127 0.62 -6.92 6.55
CA ALA A 127 -0.44 -7.50 7.38
C ALA A 127 -0.91 -6.52 8.47
N ALA A 128 0.01 -5.81 9.13
CA ALA A 128 -0.31 -4.77 10.10
C ALA A 128 -1.14 -3.64 9.46
N LEU A 129 -0.73 -3.15 8.28
CA LEU A 129 -1.47 -2.13 7.54
C LEU A 129 -2.88 -2.60 7.16
N SER A 130 -3.02 -3.85 6.70
CA SER A 130 -4.32 -4.41 6.33
C SER A 130 -5.25 -4.50 7.54
N ALA A 131 -4.78 -5.06 8.66
CA ALA A 131 -5.58 -5.21 9.87
C ALA A 131 -5.98 -3.86 10.48
N ALA A 132 -5.06 -2.89 10.51
CA ALA A 132 -5.35 -1.54 11.01
C ALA A 132 -6.36 -0.80 10.11
N THR A 133 -6.24 -0.93 8.78
CA THR A 133 -7.18 -0.35 7.83
C THR A 133 -8.57 -0.95 8.00
N GLU A 134 -8.67 -2.26 8.15
CA GLU A 134 -9.93 -2.96 8.40
C GLU A 134 -10.57 -2.48 9.69
N SER A 135 -9.83 -2.46 10.79
CA SER A 135 -10.33 -2.00 12.09
C SER A 135 -10.87 -0.58 12.03
N LEU A 136 -10.09 0.37 11.49
CA LEU A 136 -10.53 1.76 11.32
C LEU A 136 -11.74 1.91 10.40
N SER A 137 -11.88 1.04 9.39
CA SER A 137 -12.99 1.10 8.44
C SER A 137 -14.35 0.95 9.12
N TYR A 138 -14.44 0.15 10.18
CA TYR A 138 -15.67 -0.02 10.96
C TYR A 138 -16.05 1.26 11.71
N ASP A 139 -15.05 2.00 12.22
CA ASP A 139 -15.25 3.20 13.01
C ASP A 139 -15.69 4.42 12.17
N VAL A 140 -15.20 4.50 10.91
CA VAL A 140 -15.39 5.71 10.08
C VAL A 140 -16.47 5.56 9.01
N ARG A 141 -16.86 4.35 8.68
CA ARG A 141 -17.91 4.08 7.69
C ARG A 141 -19.27 4.73 8.01
N PRO A 142 -19.75 4.78 9.28
CA PRO A 142 -20.96 5.50 9.64
C PRO A 142 -20.89 7.00 9.33
N ASP A 143 -19.67 7.54 9.25
CA ASP A 143 -19.41 8.94 8.92
C ASP A 143 -19.24 9.21 7.41
N GLY A 144 -19.52 8.22 6.56
CA GLY A 144 -19.44 8.38 5.10
C GLY A 144 -17.99 8.40 4.58
N VAL A 145 -17.03 7.84 5.32
CA VAL A 145 -15.63 7.70 4.93
C VAL A 145 -15.35 6.23 4.59
N PHE A 146 -14.71 5.99 3.45
CA PHE A 146 -14.41 4.64 2.96
C PHE A 146 -12.92 4.36 2.98
N LEU A 147 -12.53 3.28 3.67
CA LEU A 147 -11.17 2.79 3.69
C LEU A 147 -11.05 1.52 2.85
N HIS A 148 -9.94 1.42 2.11
CA HIS A 148 -9.69 0.28 1.24
C HIS A 148 -8.31 -0.32 1.50
N VAL A 149 -8.25 -1.65 1.53
CA VAL A 149 -7.01 -2.43 1.45
C VAL A 149 -6.85 -2.95 0.03
N VAL A 150 -5.78 -2.55 -0.64
CA VAL A 150 -5.51 -2.93 -2.03
C VAL A 150 -4.53 -4.10 -2.07
N TYR A 151 -4.92 -5.18 -2.72
CA TYR A 151 -4.08 -6.35 -3.01
C TYR A 151 -3.81 -6.39 -4.52
N PRO A 152 -2.65 -5.86 -4.95
CA PRO A 152 -2.41 -5.56 -6.37
C PRO A 152 -2.10 -6.80 -7.22
N GLY A 153 -1.79 -7.94 -6.58
CA GLY A 153 -1.11 -9.02 -7.27
C GLY A 153 0.38 -8.67 -7.51
N TRP A 154 1.02 -9.40 -8.41
CA TRP A 154 2.38 -9.04 -8.81
C TRP A 154 2.35 -8.01 -9.95
N VAL A 155 3.07 -6.90 -9.75
CA VAL A 155 3.17 -5.78 -10.71
C VAL A 155 4.65 -5.61 -11.09
N PRO A 156 5.01 -5.38 -12.37
CA PRO A 156 6.40 -5.24 -12.84
C PRO A 156 7.00 -3.87 -12.50
N THR A 157 6.85 -3.45 -11.24
CA THR A 157 7.52 -2.27 -10.69
C THR A 157 9.00 -2.55 -10.44
N GLU A 158 9.80 -1.52 -10.16
CA GLU A 158 11.22 -1.70 -9.74
C GLU A 158 11.34 -2.74 -8.62
N MET A 159 10.47 -2.68 -7.61
CA MET A 159 10.44 -3.65 -6.50
C MET A 159 10.08 -5.06 -6.98
N GLY A 160 9.04 -5.19 -7.82
CA GLY A 160 8.59 -6.48 -8.33
C GLY A 160 9.63 -7.14 -9.24
N LEU A 161 10.32 -6.36 -10.06
CA LEU A 161 11.39 -6.84 -10.92
C LEU A 161 12.63 -7.22 -10.11
N ALA A 162 13.04 -6.41 -9.13
CA ALA A 162 14.17 -6.71 -8.25
C ALA A 162 13.93 -7.99 -7.43
N ALA A 163 12.71 -8.28 -7.03
CA ALA A 163 12.37 -9.54 -6.34
C ALA A 163 12.64 -10.77 -7.22
N VAL A 164 12.49 -10.64 -8.54
CA VAL A 164 12.77 -11.71 -9.50
C VAL A 164 14.25 -11.77 -9.87
N SER A 165 14.88 -10.61 -10.17
CA SER A 165 16.30 -10.57 -10.63
C SER A 165 17.28 -10.84 -9.50
N ASP A 166 17.10 -10.20 -8.37
CA ASP A 166 18.09 -10.17 -7.30
C ASP A 166 17.69 -11.07 -6.12
N GLY A 167 16.37 -11.19 -5.87
CA GLY A 167 15.82 -11.99 -4.79
C GLY A 167 15.58 -13.46 -5.12
N GLY A 168 15.84 -13.92 -6.35
CA GLY A 168 15.65 -15.31 -6.76
C GLY A 168 14.18 -15.76 -6.82
N LEU A 169 13.23 -14.83 -6.71
CA LEU A 169 11.80 -15.17 -6.85
C LEU A 169 11.53 -15.65 -8.27
N ARG A 170 10.87 -16.80 -8.41
CA ARG A 170 10.41 -17.22 -9.73
C ARG A 170 9.33 -16.29 -10.24
N MET A 171 9.38 -15.97 -11.54
CA MET A 171 8.37 -15.15 -12.18
C MET A 171 6.96 -15.74 -11.91
N PRO A 172 6.07 -14.98 -11.24
CA PRO A 172 4.75 -15.48 -10.87
C PRO A 172 3.90 -15.91 -12.07
N PRO A 173 2.93 -16.81 -11.90
CA PRO A 173 1.97 -17.19 -12.95
C PRO A 173 1.22 -15.99 -13.52
N ARG A 174 0.84 -16.04 -14.80
CA ARG A 174 0.10 -14.95 -15.47
C ARG A 174 -1.18 -14.53 -14.74
N ALA A 175 -1.85 -15.46 -14.08
CA ALA A 175 -3.10 -15.22 -13.35
C ALA A 175 -2.94 -14.19 -12.20
N VAL A 176 -1.75 -14.08 -11.61
CA VAL A 176 -1.48 -13.13 -10.52
C VAL A 176 -0.72 -11.88 -10.96
N ARG A 177 -0.32 -11.79 -12.24
CA ARG A 177 0.35 -10.60 -12.79
C ARG A 177 -0.67 -9.55 -13.18
N ARG A 178 -0.34 -8.29 -12.89
CA ARG A 178 -1.13 -7.13 -13.31
C ARG A 178 -0.21 -6.05 -13.82
N THR A 179 -0.74 -5.19 -14.69
CA THR A 179 -0.05 -3.95 -15.05
C THR A 179 -0.42 -2.84 -14.06
N GLU A 180 0.39 -1.79 -14.05
CA GLU A 180 0.17 -0.62 -13.21
C GLU A 180 -1.17 0.06 -13.56
N GLU A 181 -1.53 0.12 -14.86
CA GLU A 181 -2.81 0.66 -15.33
C GLU A 181 -4.01 -0.18 -14.90
N GLN A 182 -3.86 -1.51 -14.87
CA GLN A 182 -4.93 -2.39 -14.38
C GLN A 182 -5.22 -2.17 -12.91
N VAL A 183 -4.16 -2.04 -12.09
CA VAL A 183 -4.30 -1.80 -10.65
C VAL A 183 -4.85 -0.40 -10.40
N SER A 184 -4.26 0.64 -10.99
CA SER A 184 -4.70 2.03 -10.80
C SER A 184 -6.15 2.25 -11.24
N SER A 185 -6.54 1.73 -12.42
CA SER A 185 -7.91 1.81 -12.92
C SER A 185 -8.89 1.09 -11.99
N LEU A 186 -8.49 -0.05 -11.41
CA LEU A 186 -9.35 -0.78 -10.47
C LEU A 186 -9.51 0.02 -9.17
N VAL A 187 -8.42 0.56 -8.61
CA VAL A 187 -8.47 1.41 -7.41
C VAL A 187 -9.39 2.60 -7.63
N LEU A 188 -9.18 3.35 -8.72
CA LEU A 188 -10.00 4.54 -9.02
C LEU A 188 -11.49 4.23 -9.15
N ARG A 189 -11.85 3.10 -9.78
CA ARG A 189 -13.25 2.68 -9.89
C ARG A 189 -13.87 2.22 -8.57
N ARG A 190 -13.05 1.91 -7.57
CA ARG A 190 -13.50 1.39 -6.28
C ARG A 190 -13.40 2.39 -5.15
N LEU A 191 -12.75 3.52 -5.35
CA LEU A 191 -12.73 4.59 -4.35
C LEU A 191 -14.17 5.02 -4.02
N GLY A 192 -14.52 5.00 -2.73
CA GLY A 192 -15.87 5.28 -2.27
C GLY A 192 -16.88 4.11 -2.37
N ASP A 193 -16.47 2.94 -2.85
CA ASP A 193 -17.26 1.69 -2.74
C ASP A 193 -17.28 1.24 -1.26
N PRO A 194 -18.40 0.72 -0.74
CA PRO A 194 -18.44 0.20 0.63
C PRO A 194 -17.59 -1.05 0.89
N ARG A 195 -17.00 -1.65 -0.12
CA ARG A 195 -16.12 -2.82 0.04
C ARG A 195 -14.75 -2.41 0.54
N LEU A 196 -14.30 -3.09 1.59
CA LEU A 196 -12.98 -2.87 2.17
C LEU A 196 -11.86 -3.30 1.22
N GLU A 197 -11.96 -4.50 0.63
CA GLU A 197 -10.89 -5.07 -0.18
C GLU A 197 -11.00 -4.76 -1.66
N ILE A 198 -9.89 -4.34 -2.25
CA ILE A 198 -9.69 -4.19 -3.69
C ILE A 198 -8.66 -5.24 -4.14
N ASN A 199 -9.16 -6.33 -4.72
CA ASN A 199 -8.35 -7.45 -5.17
C ASN A 199 -8.12 -7.37 -6.69
N ALA A 200 -6.88 -7.17 -7.14
CA ALA A 200 -6.55 -7.08 -8.56
C ALA A 200 -6.19 -8.43 -9.19
N ALA A 201 -5.66 -9.39 -8.41
CA ALA A 201 -5.34 -10.73 -8.91
C ALA A 201 -6.61 -11.51 -9.28
N ALA A 202 -6.52 -12.43 -10.25
CA ALA A 202 -7.67 -13.23 -10.71
C ALA A 202 -8.14 -14.24 -9.65
N LEU A 203 -7.23 -14.77 -8.83
CA LEU A 203 -7.50 -15.78 -7.81
C LEU A 203 -6.95 -15.33 -6.45
N PRO A 204 -7.41 -14.20 -5.89
CA PRO A 204 -6.78 -13.55 -4.75
C PRO A 204 -6.90 -14.35 -3.45
N LEU A 205 -7.87 -15.26 -3.36
CA LEU A 205 -8.17 -15.98 -2.13
C LEU A 205 -7.65 -17.43 -2.11
N VAL A 206 -7.06 -17.93 -3.20
CA VAL A 206 -6.59 -19.33 -3.24
C VAL A 206 -5.52 -19.60 -2.17
N ALA A 207 -4.46 -18.80 -2.12
CA ALA A 207 -3.39 -19.00 -1.15
C ALA A 207 -3.85 -18.73 0.31
N PRO A 208 -4.60 -17.68 0.63
CA PRO A 208 -5.19 -17.47 1.96
C PRO A 208 -6.11 -18.61 2.40
N ILE A 209 -6.98 -19.10 1.52
CA ILE A 209 -7.86 -20.24 1.82
C ILE A 209 -7.04 -21.51 2.08
N MET A 210 -6.07 -21.83 1.22
CA MET A 210 -5.18 -22.97 1.43
C MET A 210 -4.44 -22.88 2.78
N ARG A 211 -3.93 -21.69 3.13
CA ARG A 211 -3.27 -21.45 4.41
C ARG A 211 -4.17 -21.80 5.60
N THR A 212 -5.45 -21.51 5.50
CA THR A 212 -6.41 -21.72 6.61
C THR A 212 -6.96 -23.14 6.63
N VAL A 213 -7.34 -23.69 5.47
CA VAL A 213 -8.07 -24.95 5.38
C VAL A 213 -7.14 -26.16 5.27
N VAL A 214 -6.01 -26.02 4.58
CA VAL A 214 -5.02 -27.11 4.36
C VAL A 214 -3.60 -26.61 4.64
N PRO A 215 -3.27 -26.22 5.89
CA PRO A 215 -2.02 -25.54 6.22
C PRO A 215 -0.76 -26.34 5.85
N SER A 216 -0.76 -27.65 5.99
CA SER A 216 0.38 -28.48 5.64
C SER A 216 0.70 -28.46 4.15
N ALA A 217 -0.34 -28.50 3.28
CA ALA A 217 -0.16 -28.39 1.83
C ALA A 217 0.32 -27.00 1.45
N TYR A 218 -0.20 -25.95 2.07
CA TYR A 218 0.27 -24.58 1.88
C TYR A 218 1.75 -24.43 2.26
N GLN A 219 2.15 -24.89 3.45
CA GLN A 219 3.56 -24.84 3.91
C GLN A 219 4.49 -25.59 2.99
N TRP A 220 4.12 -26.80 2.55
CA TRP A 220 4.90 -27.57 1.58
C TRP A 220 5.06 -26.84 0.25
N MET A 221 4.02 -26.21 -0.26
CA MET A 221 4.06 -25.42 -1.50
C MET A 221 5.00 -24.21 -1.35
N ARG A 222 4.92 -23.49 -0.23
CA ARG A 222 5.74 -22.28 0.02
C ARG A 222 7.21 -22.61 0.26
N ALA A 223 7.52 -23.74 0.89
CA ALA A 223 8.89 -24.19 1.13
C ALA A 223 9.66 -24.55 -0.16
N LYS A 224 8.97 -24.68 -1.30
CA LYS A 224 9.58 -24.98 -2.62
C LYS A 224 9.79 -23.75 -3.50
N GLN A 225 9.40 -22.58 -3.02
CA GLN A 225 9.60 -21.31 -3.70
C GLN A 225 10.93 -20.68 -3.30
#